data_a1be4ebb7f75416b133857d102ea44a1
#
_entry.id   a1be4ebb7f75416b133857d102ea44a1
#
_cell.length_a   1.000
_cell.length_b   1.000
_cell.length_c   1.000
_cell.angle_alpha   90.00
_cell.angle_beta   90.00
_cell.angle_gamma   90.00
#
_symmetry.space_group_name_H-M   'P 1'
#
loop_
_entity.id
_entity.type
_entity.pdbx_description
1 polymer ?
#
loop_
_entity_poly.entity_id
_entity_poly.type
_entity_poly.pdbx_seq_one_letter_code
_entity_poly.pdbx_strand_id
1 'polypeptide(L)'
;MIFWINVPLGLASLGLLLPKMGKIPVFHRRRKVDWFGGLLLMAAAVVFMLVLTWGGNRYLWLSPTILAMVGASVALALAFVWHAGNAEEPFLPLPLMGGTVVPYAMASGGCALGAIMGLTVHLPLYYQVVYHLSASEAGLALIPLAAVSTGGAAIAGRTMARARHYKRVAIIGTACAALAGTALALTALPLWALLALLSVFALGLGTAFPVSVVSLQNSVARSQVGTVTGAMNFFRALMASFAVAAFSAILLMALGADISLGGEHRGPVNSIAAADMVTAFHYVFGAAAALLALASLCMILMEEKPLAGPATPVEMAE
;
A
#
# COMPACT_ATOMS: atom_id res chain seq x y z
N MET A 1 -13.12 -25.18 -2.56
CA MET A 1 -11.96 -26.10 -2.80
C MET A 1 -10.62 -25.34 -2.87
N ILE A 2 -10.58 -24.10 -3.37
CA ILE A 2 -9.32 -23.32 -3.60
C ILE A 2 -8.51 -23.12 -2.30
N PHE A 3 -9.16 -22.90 -1.16
CA PHE A 3 -8.47 -22.67 0.12
C PHE A 3 -7.82 -23.93 0.73
N TRP A 4 -8.29 -25.12 0.38
CA TRP A 4 -7.76 -26.37 0.95
C TRP A 4 -6.33 -26.70 0.49
N ILE A 5 -5.89 -26.18 -0.65
CA ILE A 5 -4.50 -26.35 -1.14
C ILE A 5 -3.48 -25.68 -0.22
N ASN A 6 -3.89 -24.64 0.50
CA ASN A 6 -3.00 -23.92 1.43
C ASN A 6 -2.69 -24.73 2.70
N VAL A 7 -3.57 -25.68 3.09
CA VAL A 7 -3.37 -26.50 4.30
C VAL A 7 -2.17 -27.43 4.16
N PRO A 8 -2.06 -28.30 3.12
CA PRO A 8 -0.89 -29.16 2.97
C PRO A 8 0.41 -28.36 2.73
N LEU A 9 0.36 -27.24 1.99
CA LEU A 9 1.52 -26.39 1.79
C LEU A 9 1.97 -25.72 3.10
N GLY A 10 1.02 -25.28 3.92
CA GLY A 10 1.30 -24.71 5.24
C GLY A 10 1.91 -25.74 6.19
N LEU A 11 1.39 -26.96 6.24
CA LEU A 11 1.93 -28.06 7.03
C LEU A 11 3.34 -28.45 6.58
N ALA A 12 3.57 -28.55 5.26
CA ALA A 12 4.88 -28.83 4.71
C ALA A 12 5.89 -27.74 5.08
N SER A 13 5.52 -26.46 4.96
CA SER A 13 6.36 -25.31 5.34
C SER A 13 6.68 -25.32 6.83
N LEU A 14 5.69 -25.64 7.67
CA LEU A 14 5.88 -25.75 9.14
C LEU A 14 6.85 -26.90 9.48
N GLY A 15 6.69 -28.07 8.84
CA GLY A 15 7.58 -29.22 9.03
C GLY A 15 9.04 -28.94 8.63
N LEU A 16 9.27 -28.09 7.61
CA LEU A 16 10.60 -27.66 7.20
C LEU A 16 11.21 -26.59 8.10
N LEU A 17 10.38 -25.74 8.71
CA LEU A 17 10.83 -24.63 9.56
C LEU A 17 11.11 -25.04 11.01
N LEU A 18 10.24 -25.89 11.61
CA LEU A 18 10.34 -26.29 13.02
C LEU A 18 11.74 -26.83 13.41
N PRO A 19 12.40 -27.71 12.64
CA PRO A 19 13.73 -28.22 13.01
C PRO A 19 14.82 -27.15 12.98
N LYS A 20 14.60 -26.07 12.19
CA LYS A 20 15.56 -24.97 12.02
C LYS A 20 15.38 -23.86 13.03
N MET A 21 14.19 -23.73 13.61
CA MET A 21 13.87 -22.65 14.57
C MET A 21 14.72 -22.72 15.83
N GLY A 22 15.11 -23.89 16.31
CA GLY A 22 16.00 -24.04 17.45
C GLY A 22 17.43 -23.50 17.27
N LYS A 23 17.81 -23.16 16.02
CA LYS A 23 19.13 -22.58 15.69
C LYS A 23 19.10 -21.05 15.58
N ILE A 24 17.91 -20.43 15.68
CA ILE A 24 17.75 -18.99 15.58
C ILE A 24 17.95 -18.40 16.98
N PRO A 25 18.85 -17.41 17.15
CA PRO A 25 19.02 -16.75 18.44
C PRO A 25 17.72 -16.07 18.85
N VAL A 26 17.15 -16.50 19.97
CA VAL A 26 15.90 -15.95 20.52
C VAL A 26 16.28 -14.87 21.52
N PHE A 27 15.92 -13.63 21.23
CA PHE A 27 16.02 -12.55 22.21
C PHE A 27 14.91 -12.72 23.24
N HIS A 28 15.26 -13.18 24.46
CA HIS A 28 14.33 -13.48 25.55
C HIS A 28 13.78 -12.20 26.24
N ARG A 29 13.57 -11.13 25.52
CA ARG A 29 12.91 -9.95 26.09
C ARG A 29 11.39 -10.13 25.99
N ARG A 30 10.73 -10.43 27.11
CA ARG A 30 9.27 -10.45 27.20
C ARG A 30 8.75 -9.02 26.99
N ARG A 31 8.28 -8.71 25.79
CA ARG A 31 7.59 -7.45 25.50
C ARG A 31 6.11 -7.59 25.83
N LYS A 32 5.55 -6.59 26.50
CA LYS A 32 4.11 -6.48 26.69
C LYS A 32 3.49 -6.01 25.39
N VAL A 33 2.45 -6.67 24.91
CA VAL A 33 1.71 -6.23 23.73
C VAL A 33 0.78 -5.09 24.13
N ASP A 34 0.89 -3.95 23.48
CA ASP A 34 0.01 -2.80 23.68
C ASP A 34 -1.33 -3.03 22.97
N TRP A 35 -2.21 -3.83 23.61
CA TRP A 35 -3.54 -4.13 23.07
C TRP A 35 -4.43 -2.87 22.97
N PHE A 36 -4.28 -1.95 23.94
CA PHE A 36 -5.11 -0.75 23.98
C PHE A 36 -4.73 0.24 22.87
N GLY A 37 -3.45 0.49 22.66
CA GLY A 37 -2.96 1.29 21.56
C GLY A 37 -3.32 0.68 20.20
N GLY A 38 -3.17 -0.64 20.05
CA GLY A 38 -3.58 -1.36 18.84
C GLY A 38 -5.09 -1.20 18.56
N LEU A 39 -5.94 -1.29 19.58
CA LEU A 39 -7.39 -1.12 19.47
C LEU A 39 -7.78 0.31 19.08
N LEU A 40 -7.15 1.32 19.69
CA LEU A 40 -7.38 2.73 19.35
C LEU A 40 -7.05 3.02 17.89
N LEU A 41 -5.89 2.56 17.44
CA LEU A 41 -5.45 2.75 16.07
C LEU A 41 -6.36 2.03 15.07
N MET A 42 -6.77 0.80 15.40
CA MET A 42 -7.70 0.01 14.58
C MET A 42 -9.07 0.71 14.51
N ALA A 43 -9.60 1.19 15.62
CA ALA A 43 -10.89 1.90 15.66
C ALA A 43 -10.85 3.19 14.83
N ALA A 44 -9.77 3.98 14.97
CA ALA A 44 -9.56 5.18 14.16
C ALA A 44 -9.55 4.85 12.66
N ALA A 45 -8.81 3.80 12.27
CA ALA A 45 -8.72 3.36 10.89
C ALA A 45 -10.06 2.88 10.34
N VAL A 46 -10.80 2.06 11.09
CA VAL A 46 -12.11 1.55 10.68
C VAL A 46 -13.12 2.69 10.49
N VAL A 47 -13.19 3.65 11.43
CA VAL A 47 -14.08 4.80 11.28
C VAL A 47 -13.72 5.64 10.07
N PHE A 48 -12.42 5.88 9.83
CA PHE A 48 -11.97 6.61 8.64
C PHE A 48 -12.30 5.87 7.33
N MET A 49 -12.14 4.55 7.29
CA MET A 49 -12.54 3.73 6.14
C MET A 49 -14.04 3.83 5.86
N LEU A 50 -14.87 3.84 6.91
CA LEU A 50 -16.30 4.03 6.77
C LEU A 50 -16.63 5.43 6.22
N VAL A 51 -15.90 6.48 6.64
CA VAL A 51 -16.03 7.83 6.05
C VAL A 51 -15.80 7.78 4.53
N LEU A 52 -14.72 7.15 4.07
CA LEU A 52 -14.41 7.04 2.64
C LEU A 52 -15.44 6.19 1.87
N THR A 53 -15.98 5.15 2.51
CA THR A 53 -16.93 4.24 1.86
C THR A 53 -18.35 4.82 1.81
N TRP A 54 -18.78 5.55 2.86
CA TRP A 54 -20.12 6.11 2.96
C TRP A 54 -20.23 7.55 2.47
N GLY A 55 -19.10 8.30 2.52
CA GLY A 55 -19.05 9.67 1.99
C GLY A 55 -19.25 9.68 0.47
N GLY A 56 -20.18 10.50 0.02
CA GLY A 56 -20.56 10.57 -1.38
C GLY A 56 -21.37 9.38 -1.90
N ASN A 57 -21.55 8.30 -1.14
CA ASN A 57 -22.32 7.11 -1.55
C ASN A 57 -23.62 6.94 -0.75
N ARG A 58 -23.54 7.00 0.58
CA ARG A 58 -24.70 6.85 1.48
C ARG A 58 -25.11 8.17 2.12
N TYR A 59 -24.15 9.04 2.34
CA TYR A 59 -24.32 10.36 2.94
C TYR A 59 -23.55 11.40 2.16
N LEU A 60 -24.07 12.62 2.06
CA LEU A 60 -23.32 13.74 1.49
C LEU A 60 -22.04 13.99 2.30
N TRP A 61 -20.95 14.37 1.62
CA TRP A 61 -19.65 14.63 2.25
C TRP A 61 -19.70 15.63 3.42
N LEU A 62 -20.59 16.63 3.33
CA LEU A 62 -20.79 17.65 4.35
C LEU A 62 -21.95 17.33 5.30
N SER A 63 -22.47 16.11 5.30
CA SER A 63 -23.53 15.71 6.23
C SER A 63 -23.02 15.67 7.67
N PRO A 64 -23.89 15.98 8.67
CA PRO A 64 -23.51 15.88 10.08
C PRO A 64 -22.96 14.51 10.48
N THR A 65 -23.46 13.44 9.85
CA THR A 65 -22.98 12.07 10.09
C THR A 65 -21.53 11.88 9.65
N ILE A 66 -21.18 12.30 8.44
CA ILE A 66 -19.78 12.18 7.93
C ILE A 66 -18.86 13.07 8.75
N LEU A 67 -19.25 14.31 9.06
CA LEU A 67 -18.46 15.21 9.88
C LEU A 67 -18.23 14.66 11.30
N ALA A 68 -19.26 14.06 11.91
CA ALA A 68 -19.13 13.40 13.21
C ALA A 68 -18.17 12.18 13.13
N MET A 69 -18.24 11.39 12.08
CA MET A 69 -17.33 10.25 11.88
C MET A 69 -15.89 10.70 11.64
N VAL A 70 -15.67 11.76 10.86
CA VAL A 70 -14.33 12.37 10.70
C VAL A 70 -13.81 12.83 12.06
N GLY A 71 -14.62 13.57 12.81
CA GLY A 71 -14.27 14.01 14.17
C GLY A 71 -13.94 12.86 15.10
N ALA A 72 -14.73 11.78 15.08
CA ALA A 72 -14.48 10.57 15.88
C ALA A 72 -13.17 9.87 15.46
N SER A 73 -12.90 9.74 14.16
CA SER A 73 -11.66 9.14 13.67
C SER A 73 -10.43 9.96 14.09
N VAL A 74 -10.50 11.28 13.97
CA VAL A 74 -9.43 12.19 14.41
C VAL A 74 -9.23 12.12 15.93
N ALA A 75 -10.31 12.11 16.71
CA ALA A 75 -10.24 12.00 18.17
C ALA A 75 -9.59 10.68 18.61
N LEU A 76 -9.95 9.56 17.97
CA LEU A 76 -9.36 8.24 18.22
C LEU A 76 -7.86 8.20 17.82
N ALA A 77 -7.49 8.83 16.69
CA ALA A 77 -6.10 8.93 16.28
C ALA A 77 -5.27 9.79 17.25
N LEU A 78 -5.81 10.91 17.72
CA LEU A 78 -5.17 11.74 18.74
C LEU A 78 -5.04 11.00 20.08
N ALA A 79 -6.08 10.28 20.51
CA ALA A 79 -6.04 9.43 21.70
C ALA A 79 -4.97 8.34 21.57
N PHE A 80 -4.81 7.73 20.38
CA PHE A 80 -3.72 6.79 20.10
C PHE A 80 -2.35 7.45 20.24
N VAL A 81 -2.14 8.62 19.62
CA VAL A 81 -0.85 9.34 19.71
C VAL A 81 -0.52 9.69 21.17
N TRP A 82 -1.50 10.19 21.92
CA TRP A 82 -1.33 10.49 23.35
C TRP A 82 -1.00 9.23 24.17
N HIS A 83 -1.72 8.12 23.94
CA HIS A 83 -1.45 6.85 24.60
C HIS A 83 -0.06 6.32 24.25
N ALA A 84 0.30 6.30 22.96
CA ALA A 84 1.60 5.81 22.51
C ALA A 84 2.79 6.64 23.01
N GLY A 85 2.57 7.93 23.34
CA GLY A 85 3.57 8.79 23.97
C GLY A 85 3.81 8.46 25.44
N ASN A 86 2.84 7.82 26.14
CA ASN A 86 2.89 7.51 27.56
C ASN A 86 3.05 6.02 27.89
N ALA A 87 2.87 5.14 26.91
CA ALA A 87 2.98 3.70 27.09
C ALA A 87 4.44 3.24 27.22
N GLU A 88 4.72 2.31 28.16
CA GLU A 88 6.06 1.73 28.34
C GLU A 88 6.59 1.02 27.09
N GLU A 89 5.72 0.27 26.41
CA GLU A 89 6.03 -0.47 25.18
C GLU A 89 4.89 -0.23 24.15
N PRO A 90 4.86 0.95 23.49
CA PRO A 90 3.78 1.29 22.58
C PRO A 90 3.76 0.38 21.34
N PHE A 91 2.54 0.11 20.83
CA PHE A 91 2.34 -0.62 19.58
C PHE A 91 3.16 -0.03 18.42
N LEU A 92 3.19 1.30 18.32
CA LEU A 92 4.03 2.04 17.40
C LEU A 92 4.97 2.93 18.21
N PRO A 93 6.28 2.67 18.23
CA PRO A 93 7.23 3.48 18.96
C PRO A 93 7.40 4.85 18.28
N LEU A 94 6.69 5.87 18.75
CA LEU A 94 6.72 7.23 18.24
C LEU A 94 8.14 7.82 18.11
N PRO A 95 9.10 7.57 19.03
CA PRO A 95 10.46 8.06 18.86
C PRO A 95 11.15 7.56 17.58
N LEU A 96 10.81 6.37 17.09
CA LEU A 96 11.34 5.87 15.81
C LEU A 96 10.74 6.61 14.60
N MET A 97 9.53 7.17 14.76
CA MET A 97 8.87 7.99 13.72
C MET A 97 9.47 9.40 13.61
N GLY A 98 10.20 9.87 14.63
CA GLY A 98 10.92 11.15 14.58
C GLY A 98 12.18 11.14 13.71
N GLY A 99 12.60 9.98 13.22
CA GLY A 99 13.77 9.86 12.34
C GLY A 99 13.45 10.15 10.87
N THR A 100 14.49 10.29 10.06
CA THR A 100 14.40 10.59 8.62
C THR A 100 14.23 9.32 7.76
N VAL A 101 14.35 8.12 8.32
CA VAL A 101 14.27 6.87 7.54
C VAL A 101 12.93 6.17 7.73
N VAL A 102 12.53 5.91 8.97
CA VAL A 102 11.35 5.09 9.28
C VAL A 102 10.06 5.66 8.69
N PRO A 103 9.67 6.93 8.94
CA PRO A 103 8.42 7.46 8.41
C PRO A 103 8.40 7.53 6.88
N TYR A 104 9.50 7.92 6.26
CA TYR A 104 9.59 8.01 4.81
C TYR A 104 9.57 6.64 4.12
N ALA A 105 10.24 5.63 4.70
CA ALA A 105 10.19 4.26 4.21
C ALA A 105 8.77 3.67 4.31
N MET A 106 8.08 3.91 5.44
CA MET A 106 6.70 3.47 5.65
C MET A 106 5.75 4.15 4.68
N ALA A 107 5.85 5.48 4.52
CA ALA A 107 5.01 6.25 3.60
C ALA A 107 5.24 5.82 2.15
N SER A 108 6.48 5.71 1.69
CA SER A 108 6.79 5.29 0.32
C SER A 108 6.27 3.88 0.03
N GLY A 109 6.55 2.91 0.93
CA GLY A 109 6.06 1.54 0.77
C GLY A 109 4.53 1.44 0.84
N GLY A 110 3.88 2.27 1.67
CA GLY A 110 2.43 2.37 1.78
C GLY A 110 1.79 2.95 0.53
N CYS A 111 2.30 4.06 0.01
CA CYS A 111 1.83 4.69 -1.23
C CYS A 111 1.98 3.74 -2.44
N ALA A 112 3.11 3.04 -2.55
CA ALA A 112 3.32 2.07 -3.61
C ALA A 112 2.31 0.91 -3.53
N LEU A 113 2.07 0.35 -2.32
CA LEU A 113 1.07 -0.70 -2.14
C LEU A 113 -0.35 -0.18 -2.37
N GLY A 114 -0.66 1.03 -1.93
CA GLY A 114 -1.94 1.69 -2.18
C GLY A 114 -2.22 1.85 -3.67
N ALA A 115 -1.26 2.34 -4.43
CA ALA A 115 -1.40 2.54 -5.87
C ALA A 115 -1.67 1.23 -6.61
N ILE A 116 -0.90 0.16 -6.34
CA ILE A 116 -1.10 -1.13 -7.02
C ILE A 116 -2.41 -1.80 -6.60
N MET A 117 -2.76 -1.79 -5.30
CA MET A 117 -4.00 -2.41 -4.82
C MET A 117 -5.23 -1.66 -5.33
N GLY A 118 -5.19 -0.33 -5.29
CA GLY A 118 -6.25 0.51 -5.86
C GLY A 118 -6.50 0.21 -7.34
N LEU A 119 -5.45 0.16 -8.15
CA LEU A 119 -5.58 -0.20 -9.56
C LEU A 119 -6.02 -1.65 -9.78
N THR A 120 -5.46 -2.61 -9.04
CA THR A 120 -5.81 -4.03 -9.18
C THR A 120 -7.31 -4.28 -8.95
N VAL A 121 -7.93 -3.55 -8.01
CA VAL A 121 -9.36 -3.68 -7.70
C VAL A 121 -10.23 -3.05 -8.80
N HIS A 122 -9.82 -1.90 -9.36
CA HIS A 122 -10.67 -1.13 -10.27
C HIS A 122 -10.43 -1.44 -11.76
N LEU A 123 -9.21 -1.83 -12.16
CA LEU A 123 -8.88 -2.12 -13.57
C LEU A 123 -9.77 -3.17 -14.24
N PRO A 124 -10.22 -4.27 -13.58
CA PRO A 124 -11.12 -5.22 -14.21
C PRO A 124 -12.43 -4.59 -14.72
N LEU A 125 -12.98 -3.63 -13.95
CA LEU A 125 -14.16 -2.87 -14.38
C LEU A 125 -13.87 -2.04 -15.63
N TYR A 126 -12.73 -1.35 -15.65
CA TYR A 126 -12.28 -0.57 -16.80
C TYR A 126 -12.14 -1.43 -18.06
N TYR A 127 -11.49 -2.58 -17.94
CA TYR A 127 -11.30 -3.51 -19.06
C TYR A 127 -12.62 -4.04 -19.61
N GLN A 128 -13.58 -4.37 -18.74
CA GLN A 128 -14.88 -4.87 -19.15
C GLN A 128 -15.73 -3.81 -19.85
N VAL A 129 -15.75 -2.57 -19.32
CA VAL A 129 -16.61 -1.50 -19.87
C VAL A 129 -16.00 -0.85 -21.10
N VAL A 130 -14.69 -0.56 -21.10
CA VAL A 130 -14.05 0.21 -22.18
C VAL A 130 -13.59 -0.69 -23.33
N TYR A 131 -13.05 -1.87 -23.00
CA TYR A 131 -12.51 -2.79 -24.04
C TYR A 131 -13.40 -4.00 -24.29
N HIS A 132 -14.56 -4.08 -23.61
CA HIS A 132 -15.53 -5.18 -23.75
C HIS A 132 -14.94 -6.58 -23.49
N LEU A 133 -13.92 -6.66 -22.61
CA LEU A 133 -13.34 -7.93 -22.23
C LEU A 133 -14.28 -8.71 -21.31
N SER A 134 -14.27 -10.02 -21.43
CA SER A 134 -14.92 -10.91 -20.45
C SER A 134 -14.22 -10.79 -19.06
N ALA A 135 -14.90 -11.22 -18.01
CA ALA A 135 -14.34 -11.23 -16.66
C ALA A 135 -13.01 -12.03 -16.56
N SER A 136 -12.92 -13.16 -17.32
CA SER A 136 -11.69 -13.95 -17.39
C SER A 136 -10.55 -13.21 -18.10
N GLU A 137 -10.82 -12.58 -19.23
CA GLU A 137 -9.83 -11.80 -19.98
C GLU A 137 -9.36 -10.58 -19.18
N ALA A 138 -10.29 -9.88 -18.52
CA ALA A 138 -9.96 -8.77 -17.63
C ALA A 138 -9.05 -9.21 -16.46
N GLY A 139 -9.28 -10.41 -15.90
CA GLY A 139 -8.39 -11.02 -14.91
C GLY A 139 -7.00 -11.35 -15.46
N LEU A 140 -6.92 -11.90 -16.68
CA LEU A 140 -5.66 -12.18 -17.37
C LEU A 140 -4.89 -10.89 -17.69
N ALA A 141 -5.57 -9.80 -18.03
CA ALA A 141 -4.97 -8.50 -18.29
C ALA A 141 -4.32 -7.86 -17.05
N LEU A 142 -4.56 -8.37 -15.85
CA LEU A 142 -3.84 -7.97 -14.62
C LEU A 142 -2.50 -8.68 -14.44
N ILE A 143 -2.26 -9.81 -15.14
CA ILE A 143 -1.02 -10.58 -14.98
C ILE A 143 0.24 -9.73 -15.25
N PRO A 144 0.31 -8.91 -16.33
CA PRO A 144 1.46 -8.05 -16.58
C PRO A 144 1.74 -7.10 -15.40
N LEU A 145 0.70 -6.51 -14.80
CA LEU A 145 0.84 -5.61 -13.65
C LEU A 145 1.53 -6.31 -12.47
N ALA A 146 1.09 -7.52 -12.11
CA ALA A 146 1.66 -8.30 -11.01
C ALA A 146 3.06 -8.85 -11.33
N ALA A 147 3.24 -9.44 -12.52
CA ALA A 147 4.50 -10.06 -12.91
C ALA A 147 5.63 -9.02 -13.06
N VAL A 148 5.33 -7.89 -13.70
CA VAL A 148 6.32 -6.84 -13.93
C VAL A 148 6.68 -6.11 -12.63
N SER A 149 5.74 -5.92 -11.69
CA SER A 149 6.06 -5.38 -10.37
C SER A 149 7.05 -6.26 -9.59
N THR A 150 6.89 -7.58 -9.70
CA THR A 150 7.86 -8.55 -9.13
C THR A 150 9.24 -8.41 -9.80
N GLY A 151 9.27 -8.19 -11.13
CA GLY A 151 10.49 -7.86 -11.87
C GLY A 151 11.19 -6.61 -11.33
N GLY A 152 10.43 -5.55 -11.08
CA GLY A 152 10.93 -4.32 -10.45
C GLY A 152 11.54 -4.56 -9.07
N ALA A 153 10.88 -5.36 -8.23
CA ALA A 153 11.39 -5.75 -6.92
C ALA A 153 12.70 -6.57 -7.04
N ALA A 154 12.77 -7.47 -8.01
CA ALA A 154 14.00 -8.25 -8.27
C ALA A 154 15.17 -7.37 -8.75
N ILE A 155 14.91 -6.38 -9.61
CA ILE A 155 15.92 -5.40 -10.05
C ILE A 155 16.43 -4.62 -8.84
N ALA A 156 15.52 -4.09 -8.01
CA ALA A 156 15.91 -3.35 -6.82
C ALA A 156 16.74 -4.21 -5.85
N GLY A 157 16.32 -5.45 -5.58
CA GLY A 157 17.07 -6.38 -4.73
C GLY A 157 18.48 -6.66 -5.23
N ARG A 158 18.63 -6.89 -6.55
CA ARG A 158 19.95 -7.08 -7.16
C ARG A 158 20.83 -5.83 -7.09
N THR A 159 20.22 -4.66 -7.31
CA THR A 159 20.93 -3.37 -7.23
C THR A 159 21.39 -3.10 -5.82
N MET A 160 20.56 -3.37 -4.81
CA MET A 160 20.92 -3.21 -3.40
C MET A 160 22.11 -4.09 -2.99
N ALA A 161 22.21 -5.29 -3.53
CA ALA A 161 23.33 -6.21 -3.26
C ALA A 161 24.66 -5.74 -3.85
N ARG A 162 24.65 -4.84 -4.85
CA ARG A 162 25.85 -4.46 -5.62
C ARG A 162 26.17 -2.97 -5.58
N ALA A 163 25.19 -2.11 -5.39
CA ALA A 163 25.34 -0.67 -5.49
C ALA A 163 25.49 0.01 -4.13
N ARG A 164 26.45 0.92 -4.01
CA ARG A 164 26.65 1.75 -2.82
C ARG A 164 25.46 2.69 -2.57
N HIS A 165 24.80 3.16 -3.64
CA HIS A 165 23.64 4.07 -3.60
C HIS A 165 22.39 3.33 -4.05
N TYR A 166 21.88 2.44 -3.19
CA TYR A 166 20.73 1.57 -3.49
C TYR A 166 19.40 2.33 -3.58
N LYS A 167 19.28 3.50 -2.91
CA LYS A 167 18.09 4.33 -2.91
C LYS A 167 17.73 4.87 -4.31
N ARG A 168 18.74 5.10 -5.17
CA ARG A 168 18.53 5.67 -6.51
C ARG A 168 17.61 4.83 -7.39
N VAL A 169 17.67 3.51 -7.30
CA VAL A 169 16.79 2.63 -8.09
C VAL A 169 15.32 2.82 -7.75
N ALA A 170 14.99 3.00 -6.47
CA ALA A 170 13.61 3.26 -6.05
C ALA A 170 13.15 4.68 -6.44
N ILE A 171 14.01 5.70 -6.33
CA ILE A 171 13.69 7.07 -6.76
C ILE A 171 13.37 7.09 -8.26
N ILE A 172 14.26 6.55 -9.09
CA ILE A 172 14.07 6.51 -10.55
C ILE A 172 12.84 5.68 -10.89
N GLY A 173 12.70 4.49 -10.26
CA GLY A 173 11.57 3.61 -10.51
C GLY A 173 10.23 4.25 -10.18
N THR A 174 10.07 4.79 -8.98
CA THR A 174 8.82 5.46 -8.56
C THR A 174 8.54 6.73 -9.35
N ALA A 175 9.56 7.49 -9.74
CA ALA A 175 9.41 8.66 -10.61
C ALA A 175 8.92 8.25 -12.01
N CYS A 176 9.54 7.22 -12.63
CA CYS A 176 9.08 6.68 -13.91
C CYS A 176 7.65 6.14 -13.82
N ALA A 177 7.29 5.49 -12.71
CA ALA A 177 5.94 5.01 -12.48
C ALA A 177 4.94 6.16 -12.32
N ALA A 178 5.30 7.24 -11.62
CA ALA A 178 4.46 8.43 -11.51
C ALA A 178 4.24 9.09 -12.88
N LEU A 179 5.28 9.19 -13.71
CA LEU A 179 5.18 9.70 -15.08
C LEU A 179 4.29 8.82 -15.96
N ALA A 180 4.45 7.50 -15.87
CA ALA A 180 3.58 6.55 -16.58
C ALA A 180 2.12 6.68 -16.14
N GLY A 181 1.86 6.81 -14.83
CA GLY A 181 0.52 7.06 -14.28
C GLY A 181 -0.06 8.39 -14.74
N THR A 182 0.76 9.44 -14.83
CA THR A 182 0.33 10.75 -15.38
C THR A 182 -0.01 10.65 -16.86
N ALA A 183 0.78 9.92 -17.66
CA ALA A 183 0.48 9.67 -19.05
C ALA A 183 -0.85 8.91 -19.22
N LEU A 184 -1.12 7.90 -18.38
CA LEU A 184 -2.41 7.19 -18.33
C LEU A 184 -3.57 8.11 -17.95
N ALA A 185 -3.34 9.10 -17.09
CA ALA A 185 -4.35 10.08 -16.67
C ALA A 185 -4.69 11.11 -17.77
N LEU A 186 -3.83 11.30 -18.74
CA LEU A 186 -3.97 12.34 -19.75
C LEU A 186 -4.37 11.81 -21.15
N THR A 187 -4.29 10.50 -21.36
CA THR A 187 -4.45 9.92 -22.71
C THR A 187 -5.38 8.71 -22.69
N ALA A 188 -6.31 8.68 -23.62
CA ALA A 188 -7.08 7.47 -23.95
C ALA A 188 -6.25 6.60 -24.90
N LEU A 189 -5.91 5.39 -24.48
CA LEU A 189 -4.99 4.51 -25.19
C LEU A 189 -5.69 3.24 -25.67
N PRO A 190 -5.25 2.62 -26.78
CA PRO A 190 -5.66 1.26 -27.11
C PRO A 190 -5.12 0.27 -26.06
N LEU A 191 -5.79 -0.88 -25.92
CA LEU A 191 -5.50 -1.88 -24.87
C LEU A 191 -4.00 -2.24 -24.76
N TRP A 192 -3.34 -2.49 -25.89
CA TRP A 192 -1.91 -2.87 -25.90
C TRP A 192 -1.00 -1.76 -25.34
N ALA A 193 -1.31 -0.50 -25.65
CA ALA A 193 -0.53 0.64 -25.14
C ALA A 193 -0.81 0.90 -23.66
N LEU A 194 -2.06 0.74 -23.23
CA LEU A 194 -2.45 0.77 -21.82
C LEU A 194 -1.67 -0.29 -21.01
N LEU A 195 -1.66 -1.55 -21.47
CA LEU A 195 -0.94 -2.64 -20.80
C LEU A 195 0.58 -2.40 -20.77
N ALA A 196 1.16 -1.86 -21.83
CA ALA A 196 2.57 -1.49 -21.88
C ALA A 196 2.89 -0.39 -20.85
N LEU A 197 2.07 0.66 -20.80
CA LEU A 197 2.29 1.76 -19.86
C LEU A 197 2.03 1.35 -18.40
N LEU A 198 1.03 0.50 -18.15
CA LEU A 198 0.82 -0.13 -16.85
C LEU A 198 1.98 -1.05 -16.45
N SER A 199 2.65 -1.67 -17.41
CA SER A 199 3.86 -2.47 -17.13
C SER A 199 5.03 -1.57 -16.69
N VAL A 200 5.22 -0.42 -17.33
CA VAL A 200 6.23 0.58 -16.89
C VAL A 200 5.89 1.09 -15.49
N PHE A 201 4.61 1.41 -15.25
CA PHE A 201 4.11 1.79 -13.94
C PHE A 201 4.40 0.72 -12.88
N ALA A 202 4.10 -0.54 -13.17
CA ALA A 202 4.32 -1.68 -12.27
C ALA A 202 5.81 -1.93 -11.99
N LEU A 203 6.65 -1.85 -13.02
CA LEU A 203 8.09 -2.00 -12.88
C LEU A 203 8.66 -0.99 -11.87
N GLY A 204 8.27 0.26 -12.05
CA GLY A 204 8.76 1.35 -11.21
C GLY A 204 8.30 1.23 -9.76
N LEU A 205 7.01 1.01 -9.53
CA LEU A 205 6.48 0.86 -8.16
C LEU A 205 7.08 -0.36 -7.44
N GLY A 206 7.34 -1.45 -8.17
CA GLY A 206 7.95 -2.67 -7.64
C GLY A 206 9.29 -2.42 -6.98
N THR A 207 10.06 -1.43 -7.46
CA THR A 207 11.37 -1.08 -6.87
C THR A 207 11.26 -0.50 -5.47
N ALA A 208 10.12 0.12 -5.10
CA ALA A 208 9.92 0.72 -3.79
C ALA A 208 9.85 -0.31 -2.66
N PHE A 209 9.33 -1.51 -2.91
CA PHE A 209 9.07 -2.49 -1.86
C PHE A 209 10.34 -2.97 -1.14
N PRO A 210 11.36 -3.54 -1.81
CA PRO A 210 12.55 -4.02 -1.12
C PRO A 210 13.35 -2.87 -0.51
N VAL A 211 13.45 -1.73 -1.22
CA VAL A 211 14.20 -0.57 -0.73
C VAL A 211 13.59 -0.02 0.56
N SER A 212 12.26 0.14 0.63
CA SER A 212 11.57 0.62 1.85
C SER A 212 11.81 -0.33 3.02
N VAL A 213 11.66 -1.66 2.80
CA VAL A 213 11.81 -2.66 3.87
C VAL A 213 13.23 -2.68 4.42
N VAL A 214 14.20 -2.77 3.52
CA VAL A 214 15.60 -2.90 3.92
C VAL A 214 16.13 -1.60 4.54
N SER A 215 15.77 -0.43 4.00
CA SER A 215 16.15 0.86 4.60
C SER A 215 15.59 1.00 6.01
N LEU A 216 14.33 0.61 6.22
CA LEU A 216 13.68 0.64 7.53
C LEU A 216 14.38 -0.30 8.51
N GLN A 217 14.61 -1.55 8.12
CA GLN A 217 15.25 -2.55 8.97
C GLN A 217 16.71 -2.19 9.31
N ASN A 218 17.42 -1.57 8.35
CA ASN A 218 18.81 -1.13 8.52
C ASN A 218 18.95 0.13 9.40
N SER A 219 17.84 0.84 9.65
CA SER A 219 17.85 2.09 10.44
C SER A 219 17.62 1.91 11.93
N VAL A 220 17.28 0.71 12.37
CA VAL A 220 16.90 0.41 13.76
C VAL A 220 17.75 -0.68 14.37
N ALA A 221 17.78 -0.76 15.71
CA ALA A 221 18.47 -1.83 16.41
C ALA A 221 17.84 -3.21 16.09
N ARG A 222 18.64 -4.27 16.08
CA ARG A 222 18.19 -5.64 15.76
C ARG A 222 16.98 -6.08 16.60
N SER A 223 16.93 -5.70 17.88
CA SER A 223 15.81 -5.99 18.77
C SER A 223 14.50 -5.29 18.38
N GLN A 224 14.54 -4.24 17.56
CA GLN A 224 13.38 -3.45 17.14
C GLN A 224 12.91 -3.81 15.72
N VAL A 225 13.70 -4.57 14.95
CA VAL A 225 13.38 -4.93 13.56
C VAL A 225 11.99 -5.57 13.42
N GLY A 226 11.61 -6.47 14.32
CA GLY A 226 10.29 -7.10 14.30
C GLY A 226 9.17 -6.07 14.50
N THR A 227 9.32 -5.16 15.45
CA THR A 227 8.33 -4.13 15.78
C THR A 227 8.12 -3.16 14.60
N VAL A 228 9.21 -2.62 14.03
CA VAL A 228 9.09 -1.67 12.91
C VAL A 228 8.61 -2.35 11.62
N THR A 229 8.97 -3.62 11.40
CA THR A 229 8.47 -4.39 10.25
C THR A 229 6.97 -4.67 10.39
N GLY A 230 6.51 -5.02 11.59
CA GLY A 230 5.09 -5.18 11.88
C GLY A 230 4.31 -3.89 11.67
N ALA A 231 4.81 -2.76 12.20
CA ALA A 231 4.24 -1.44 12.00
C ALA A 231 4.19 -1.06 10.50
N MET A 232 5.27 -1.30 9.76
CA MET A 232 5.31 -1.07 8.31
C MET A 232 4.25 -1.87 7.55
N ASN A 233 4.09 -3.16 7.86
CA ASN A 233 3.09 -4.00 7.21
C ASN A 233 1.67 -3.53 7.54
N PHE A 234 1.42 -3.11 8.79
CA PHE A 234 0.16 -2.50 9.19
C PHE A 234 -0.12 -1.22 8.37
N PHE A 235 0.82 -0.29 8.32
CA PHE A 235 0.68 0.95 7.54
C PHE A 235 0.47 0.69 6.04
N ARG A 236 1.17 -0.27 5.48
CA ARG A 236 0.99 -0.68 4.09
C ARG A 236 -0.44 -1.19 3.83
N ALA A 237 -0.95 -2.06 4.69
CA ALA A 237 -2.30 -2.59 4.58
C ALA A 237 -3.35 -1.47 4.73
N LEU A 238 -3.12 -0.55 5.66
CA LEU A 238 -3.98 0.61 5.88
C LEU A 238 -4.00 1.53 4.65
N MET A 239 -2.84 1.88 4.12
CA MET A 239 -2.72 2.71 2.91
C MET A 239 -3.32 2.02 1.68
N ALA A 240 -3.17 0.70 1.54
CA ALA A 240 -3.82 -0.06 0.47
C ALA A 240 -5.35 0.03 0.55
N SER A 241 -5.90 -0.15 1.75
CA SER A 241 -7.34 -0.04 1.98
C SER A 241 -7.85 1.39 1.72
N PHE A 242 -7.12 2.39 2.19
CA PHE A 242 -7.46 3.80 1.94
C PHE A 242 -7.42 4.15 0.46
N ALA A 243 -6.40 3.69 -0.27
CA ALA A 243 -6.30 3.92 -1.70
C ALA A 243 -7.46 3.28 -2.47
N VAL A 244 -7.83 2.04 -2.14
CA VAL A 244 -8.99 1.38 -2.75
C VAL A 244 -10.27 2.17 -2.50
N ALA A 245 -10.52 2.59 -1.25
CA ALA A 245 -11.71 3.37 -0.91
C ALA A 245 -11.71 4.76 -1.58
N ALA A 246 -10.55 5.43 -1.62
CA ALA A 246 -10.41 6.73 -2.28
C ALA A 246 -10.62 6.62 -3.79
N PHE A 247 -10.08 5.59 -4.45
CA PHE A 247 -10.28 5.37 -5.88
C PHE A 247 -11.74 5.04 -6.20
N SER A 248 -12.42 4.26 -5.34
CA SER A 248 -13.87 4.04 -5.44
C SER A 248 -14.65 5.33 -5.34
N ALA A 249 -14.31 6.20 -4.37
CA ALA A 249 -14.97 7.48 -4.21
C ALA A 249 -14.74 8.41 -5.41
N ILE A 250 -13.50 8.49 -5.91
CA ILE A 250 -13.14 9.27 -7.10
C ILE A 250 -13.94 8.77 -8.33
N LEU A 251 -14.00 7.44 -8.51
CA LEU A 251 -14.72 6.83 -9.62
C LEU A 251 -16.21 7.17 -9.57
N LEU A 252 -16.85 7.02 -8.40
CA LEU A 252 -18.27 7.33 -8.22
C LEU A 252 -18.57 8.83 -8.44
N MET A 253 -17.72 9.72 -7.91
CA MET A 253 -17.87 11.16 -8.11
C MET A 253 -17.74 11.54 -9.59
N ALA A 254 -16.77 10.95 -10.31
CA ALA A 254 -16.52 11.25 -11.71
C ALA A 254 -17.62 10.72 -12.65
N LEU A 255 -18.26 9.61 -12.29
CA LEU A 255 -19.37 9.04 -13.06
C LEU A 255 -20.69 9.80 -12.84
N GLY A 256 -20.66 10.92 -12.06
CA GLY A 256 -21.87 11.70 -11.83
C GLY A 256 -22.99 10.88 -11.20
N ALA A 257 -22.65 9.93 -10.35
CA ALA A 257 -23.63 9.20 -9.57
C ALA A 257 -24.34 10.23 -8.68
N ASP A 258 -25.40 10.83 -9.21
CA ASP A 258 -26.42 11.54 -8.44
C ASP A 258 -26.92 10.55 -7.40
N ILE A 259 -26.35 10.64 -6.20
CA ILE A 259 -26.81 9.93 -5.06
C ILE A 259 -28.11 10.63 -4.65
N SER A 260 -29.18 10.29 -5.34
CA SER A 260 -30.50 10.51 -4.80
C SER A 260 -30.55 9.70 -3.51
N LEU A 261 -30.51 10.40 -2.39
CA LEU A 261 -30.76 9.89 -1.04
C LEU A 261 -32.15 9.27 -1.01
N GLY A 262 -32.26 8.01 -1.32
CA GLY A 262 -33.54 7.29 -1.27
C GLY A 262 -33.79 6.42 -2.48
N GLY A 263 -33.18 5.27 -2.51
CA GLY A 263 -33.70 4.08 -3.18
C GLY A 263 -33.84 4.11 -4.69
N GLU A 264 -33.40 3.03 -5.33
CA GLU A 264 -33.87 2.58 -6.63
C GLU A 264 -33.55 3.48 -7.83
N HIS A 265 -32.37 3.36 -8.33
CA HIS A 265 -32.03 3.29 -9.79
C HIS A 265 -30.52 3.31 -9.97
N ARG A 266 -29.84 2.27 -9.48
CA ARG A 266 -28.60 1.87 -10.17
C ARG A 266 -29.06 1.14 -11.42
N GLY A 267 -29.06 1.81 -12.56
CA GLY A 267 -29.08 1.11 -13.83
C GLY A 267 -27.94 0.06 -13.83
N PRO A 268 -28.09 -1.06 -14.52
CA PRO A 268 -27.04 -2.07 -14.60
C PRO A 268 -25.73 -1.41 -15.05
N VAL A 269 -24.57 -1.86 -14.53
CA VAL A 269 -23.23 -1.35 -14.90
C VAL A 269 -23.02 -1.25 -16.42
N ASN A 270 -23.75 -2.04 -17.19
CA ASN A 270 -23.79 -2.03 -18.65
C ASN A 270 -24.42 -0.76 -19.28
N SER A 271 -25.00 0.15 -18.50
CA SER A 271 -25.55 1.40 -19.00
C SER A 271 -24.57 2.58 -18.93
N ILE A 272 -23.39 2.40 -18.32
CA ILE A 272 -22.36 3.45 -18.27
C ILE A 272 -21.68 3.53 -19.64
N ALA A 273 -21.67 4.74 -20.22
CA ALA A 273 -20.98 4.95 -21.50
C ALA A 273 -19.47 4.74 -21.33
N ALA A 274 -18.83 4.09 -22.29
CA ALA A 274 -17.39 3.85 -22.26
C ALA A 274 -16.58 5.16 -22.13
N ALA A 275 -17.06 6.25 -22.75
CA ALA A 275 -16.43 7.57 -22.66
C ALA A 275 -16.43 8.13 -21.23
N ASP A 276 -17.54 7.95 -20.50
CA ASP A 276 -17.64 8.40 -19.09
C ASP A 276 -16.69 7.58 -18.21
N MET A 277 -16.59 6.28 -18.47
CA MET A 277 -15.66 5.39 -17.76
C MET A 277 -14.20 5.79 -18.03
N VAL A 278 -13.83 6.12 -19.27
CA VAL A 278 -12.47 6.60 -19.60
C VAL A 278 -12.17 7.89 -18.82
N THR A 279 -13.11 8.84 -18.84
CA THR A 279 -12.94 10.11 -18.11
C THR A 279 -12.78 9.89 -16.59
N ALA A 280 -13.61 9.03 -16.02
CA ALA A 280 -13.53 8.70 -14.60
C ALA A 280 -12.19 8.03 -14.24
N PHE A 281 -11.69 7.15 -15.11
CA PHE A 281 -10.39 6.49 -14.89
C PHE A 281 -9.19 7.41 -15.10
N HIS A 282 -9.30 8.49 -15.87
CA HIS A 282 -8.26 9.52 -15.89
C HIS A 282 -8.00 10.09 -14.49
N TYR A 283 -9.05 10.33 -13.68
CA TYR A 283 -8.88 10.76 -12.29
C TYR A 283 -8.29 9.66 -11.39
N VAL A 284 -8.70 8.40 -11.59
CA VAL A 284 -8.13 7.26 -10.84
C VAL A 284 -6.64 7.07 -11.14
N PHE A 285 -6.24 7.13 -12.41
CA PHE A 285 -4.83 7.08 -12.81
C PHE A 285 -4.04 8.28 -12.27
N GLY A 286 -4.65 9.46 -12.29
CA GLY A 286 -4.07 10.67 -11.70
C GLY A 286 -3.83 10.52 -10.20
N ALA A 287 -4.77 9.95 -9.45
CA ALA A 287 -4.62 9.64 -8.04
C ALA A 287 -3.51 8.60 -7.79
N ALA A 288 -3.43 7.55 -8.61
CA ALA A 288 -2.35 6.57 -8.54
C ALA A 288 -0.98 7.18 -8.83
N ALA A 289 -0.91 8.08 -9.84
CA ALA A 289 0.30 8.83 -10.15
C ALA A 289 0.72 9.74 -8.99
N ALA A 290 -0.22 10.42 -8.34
CA ALA A 290 0.04 11.26 -7.17
C ALA A 290 0.58 10.46 -5.98
N LEU A 291 0.04 9.26 -5.72
CA LEU A 291 0.59 8.36 -4.70
C LEU A 291 2.03 7.95 -5.00
N LEU A 292 2.38 7.68 -6.27
CA LEU A 292 3.75 7.32 -6.64
C LEU A 292 4.69 8.53 -6.68
N ALA A 293 4.20 9.71 -7.02
CA ALA A 293 4.95 10.96 -6.88
C ALA A 293 5.28 11.23 -5.41
N LEU A 294 4.31 11.01 -4.50
CA LEU A 294 4.53 11.10 -3.06
C LEU A 294 5.52 10.01 -2.58
N ALA A 295 5.41 8.77 -3.08
CA ALA A 295 6.36 7.72 -2.79
C ALA A 295 7.79 8.09 -3.22
N SER A 296 7.94 8.68 -4.42
CA SER A 296 9.22 9.16 -4.94
C SER A 296 9.78 10.29 -4.08
N LEU A 297 8.94 11.25 -3.69
CA LEU A 297 9.32 12.35 -2.79
C LEU A 297 9.79 11.81 -1.43
N CYS A 298 9.05 10.85 -0.84
CA CYS A 298 9.47 10.21 0.39
C CYS A 298 10.82 9.49 0.24
N MET A 299 11.06 8.82 -0.90
CA MET A 299 12.36 8.20 -1.18
C MET A 299 13.48 9.23 -1.34
N ILE A 300 13.22 10.40 -1.91
CA ILE A 300 14.20 11.48 -2.03
C ILE A 300 14.56 12.01 -0.65
N LEU A 301 13.55 12.31 0.19
CA LEU A 301 13.72 12.88 1.53
C LEU A 301 14.30 11.88 2.54
N MET A 302 14.13 10.59 2.30
CA MET A 302 14.68 9.54 3.17
C MET A 302 16.20 9.59 3.18
N GLU A 303 16.82 9.57 4.37
CA GLU A 303 18.26 9.48 4.53
C GLU A 303 18.78 8.10 4.07
N GLU A 304 19.86 8.07 3.28
CA GLU A 304 20.49 6.81 2.86
C GLU A 304 21.57 6.41 3.86
N LYS A 305 21.30 5.32 4.60
CA LYS A 305 22.28 4.72 5.49
C LYS A 305 23.01 3.57 4.78
N PRO A 306 24.35 3.46 4.93
CA PRO A 306 25.06 2.33 4.36
C PRO A 306 24.47 1.01 4.89
N LEU A 307 24.31 0.02 4.01
CA LEU A 307 23.82 -1.28 4.43
C LEU A 307 24.82 -1.92 5.37
N ALA A 308 24.37 -2.37 6.54
CA ALA A 308 25.20 -3.13 7.46
C ALA A 308 25.65 -4.41 6.74
N GLY A 309 26.95 -4.63 6.67
CA GLY A 309 27.52 -5.87 6.15
C GLY A 309 27.09 -7.08 6.99
N PRO A 310 27.43 -8.31 6.57
CA PRO A 310 27.20 -9.49 7.40
C PRO A 310 27.86 -9.27 8.76
N ALA A 311 27.09 -9.53 9.84
CA ALA A 311 27.57 -9.35 11.21
C ALA A 311 28.88 -10.12 11.42
N THR A 312 29.88 -9.45 11.93
CA THR A 312 31.10 -10.11 12.37
C THR A 312 30.77 -11.01 13.57
N PRO A 313 31.48 -12.16 13.74
CA PRO A 313 31.20 -13.08 14.84
C PRO A 313 31.27 -12.45 16.25
N VAL A 314 31.97 -11.34 16.42
CA VAL A 314 32.08 -10.59 17.68
C VAL A 314 30.78 -9.86 18.04
N GLU A 315 30.02 -9.36 17.06
CA GLU A 315 28.73 -8.68 17.31
C GLU A 315 27.57 -9.65 17.62
N MET A 316 27.78 -10.95 17.49
CA MET A 316 26.77 -11.96 17.82
C MET A 316 26.90 -12.46 19.27
N ALA A 317 27.92 -12.02 20.02
CA ALA A 317 28.21 -12.45 21.36
C ALA A 317 27.80 -11.44 22.45
N GLU A 318 27.37 -10.23 22.10
CA GLU A 318 26.76 -9.20 22.96
C GLU A 318 25.22 -9.15 22.75
#